data_26045d4559d9f8b600037aa1183193af
#
_entry.id   26045d4559d9f8b600037aa1183193af
#
_cell.length_a   1.000
_cell.length_b   1.000
_cell.length_c   1.000
_cell.angle_alpha   90.00
_cell.angle_beta   90.00
_cell.angle_gamma   90.00
#
_symmetry.space_group_name_H-M   'P 1'
#
loop_
_entity.id
_entity.type
_entity.pdbx_description
1 polymer ?
#
loop_
_entity_poly.entity_id
_entity_poly.type
_entity_poly.pdbx_seq_one_letter_code
_entity_poly.pdbx_strand_id
1 'polypeptide(L)'
;IKKHAFRVSFVGANPNITLGGENKFANYYNYFLGNDQSKWQGKVPAYGAIRYPQLYDGIDMLVYSQSSSVKYDYIVKPGADANKIKVLYDGLDNIQLVEGNLELTTSINKMIELKPVAYQIINGSKVNVLCEYLLDVNTISFSFPNSYDKNYELIIDPATLIFASYTGSSADNWGNSATFDNEGFLYGAGMTFGDGYPLTIGAYQSTW
;
A
#
# COMPACT_ATOMS: atom_id res chain seq x y z
N ILE A 1 12.90 -18.89 -10.31
CA ILE A 1 12.45 -17.53 -9.95
C ILE A 1 12.91 -17.26 -8.53
N LYS A 2 13.64 -16.15 -8.29
CA LYS A 2 13.97 -15.72 -6.95
C LYS A 2 12.76 -15.00 -6.37
N LYS A 3 12.40 -15.33 -5.12
CA LYS A 3 11.33 -14.67 -4.36
C LYS A 3 11.92 -14.15 -3.05
N HIS A 4 11.42 -13.01 -2.58
CA HIS A 4 11.75 -12.48 -1.27
C HIS A 4 10.43 -12.20 -0.53
N ALA A 5 10.35 -12.61 0.71
CA ALA A 5 9.21 -12.33 1.57
C ALA A 5 9.70 -11.62 2.83
N PHE A 6 9.00 -10.60 3.24
CA PHE A 6 9.20 -9.92 4.52
C PHE A 6 7.86 -9.80 5.24
N ARG A 7 7.93 -9.57 6.55
CA ARG A 7 6.75 -9.40 7.40
C ARG A 7 6.64 -7.96 7.87
N VAL A 8 5.43 -7.43 7.83
CA VAL A 8 5.09 -6.14 8.46
C VAL A 8 4.21 -6.43 9.68
N SER A 9 4.60 -5.91 10.83
CA SER A 9 3.89 -6.12 12.09
C SER A 9 3.63 -4.79 12.78
N PHE A 10 2.41 -4.61 13.27
CA PHE A 10 2.01 -3.44 14.05
C PHE A 10 2.33 -3.68 15.53
N VAL A 11 3.40 -3.06 16.03
CA VAL A 11 3.92 -3.31 17.40
C VAL A 11 2.98 -2.71 18.43
N GLY A 12 2.50 -3.54 19.36
CA GLY A 12 1.56 -3.12 20.40
C GLY A 12 0.12 -2.86 19.91
N ALA A 13 -0.19 -3.30 18.70
CA ALA A 13 -1.55 -3.22 18.16
C ALA A 13 -2.53 -4.11 18.95
N ASN A 14 -3.80 -3.75 18.90
CA ASN A 14 -4.88 -4.54 19.48
C ASN A 14 -4.99 -5.91 18.74
N PRO A 15 -4.79 -7.04 19.42
CA PRO A 15 -4.85 -8.35 18.78
C PRO A 15 -6.28 -8.84 18.47
N ASN A 16 -7.30 -8.18 19.02
CA ASN A 16 -8.70 -8.62 18.98
C ASN A 16 -9.58 -7.75 18.06
N ILE A 17 -9.01 -7.20 16.99
CA ILE A 17 -9.78 -6.40 16.03
C ILE A 17 -10.60 -7.29 15.10
N THR A 18 -11.83 -6.83 14.78
CA THR A 18 -12.64 -7.42 13.72
C THR A 18 -12.60 -6.49 12.52
N LEU A 19 -12.12 -6.99 11.40
CA LEU A 19 -12.00 -6.20 10.18
C LEU A 19 -13.38 -5.84 9.62
N GLY A 20 -13.53 -4.61 9.15
CA GLY A 20 -14.72 -4.09 8.48
C GLY A 20 -14.46 -3.84 7.00
N GLY A 21 -15.35 -4.33 6.13
CA GLY A 21 -15.34 -3.96 4.71
C GLY A 21 -16.12 -2.67 4.50
N GLU A 22 -15.53 -1.71 3.77
CA GLU A 22 -16.17 -0.44 3.39
C GLU A 22 -16.32 -0.31 1.88
N ASN A 23 -17.22 0.55 1.44
CA ASN A 23 -17.48 0.78 0.02
C ASN A 23 -17.78 -0.54 -0.73
N LYS A 24 -18.78 -1.29 -0.20
CA LYS A 24 -19.19 -2.56 -0.80
C LYS A 24 -19.63 -2.37 -2.24
N PHE A 25 -19.05 -3.16 -3.15
CA PHE A 25 -19.43 -3.17 -4.55
C PHE A 25 -20.76 -3.92 -4.76
N ALA A 26 -21.45 -3.60 -5.85
CA ALA A 26 -22.68 -4.31 -6.23
C ALA A 26 -22.40 -5.74 -6.71
N ASN A 27 -21.22 -5.99 -7.25
CA ASN A 27 -20.77 -7.31 -7.70
C ASN A 27 -20.24 -8.16 -6.53
N TYR A 28 -20.21 -9.46 -6.77
CA TYR A 28 -19.64 -10.46 -5.85
C TYR A 28 -18.81 -11.47 -6.65
N TYR A 29 -18.00 -12.25 -5.94
CA TYR A 29 -17.19 -13.32 -6.52
C TYR A 29 -17.66 -14.69 -6.05
N ASN A 30 -17.44 -15.71 -6.88
CA ASN A 30 -17.63 -17.09 -6.53
C ASN A 30 -16.28 -17.82 -6.64
N TYR A 31 -15.96 -18.59 -5.63
CA TYR A 31 -14.71 -19.36 -5.56
C TYR A 31 -15.07 -20.85 -5.51
N PHE A 32 -15.05 -21.50 -6.67
CA PHE A 32 -15.31 -22.95 -6.82
C PHE A 32 -13.99 -23.62 -7.20
N LEU A 33 -13.03 -23.62 -6.28
CA LEU A 33 -11.67 -24.08 -6.50
C LEU A 33 -11.47 -25.51 -6.00
N GLY A 34 -10.87 -26.35 -6.84
CA GLY A 34 -10.61 -27.76 -6.51
C GLY A 34 -11.89 -28.63 -6.49
N ASN A 35 -11.74 -29.91 -6.09
CA ASN A 35 -12.79 -30.91 -6.14
C ASN A 35 -13.60 -31.03 -4.84
N ASP A 36 -13.19 -30.35 -3.77
CA ASP A 36 -13.85 -30.36 -2.48
C ASP A 36 -14.92 -29.26 -2.41
N GLN A 37 -16.16 -29.63 -2.64
CA GLN A 37 -17.31 -28.71 -2.64
C GLN A 37 -17.55 -28.02 -1.29
N SER A 38 -17.10 -28.60 -0.18
CA SER A 38 -17.25 -28.01 1.16
C SER A 38 -16.40 -26.71 1.31
N LYS A 39 -15.40 -26.52 0.46
CA LYS A 39 -14.53 -25.34 0.40
C LYS A 39 -14.98 -24.30 -0.63
N TRP A 40 -16.04 -24.59 -1.37
CA TRP A 40 -16.58 -23.65 -2.33
C TRP A 40 -17.34 -22.53 -1.63
N GLN A 41 -17.09 -21.31 -2.09
CA GLN A 41 -17.71 -20.12 -1.53
C GLN A 41 -18.36 -19.29 -2.64
N GLY A 42 -19.67 -19.12 -2.54
CA GLY A 42 -20.43 -18.26 -3.46
C GLY A 42 -20.82 -16.93 -2.83
N LYS A 43 -21.12 -15.95 -3.67
CA LYS A 43 -21.61 -14.61 -3.29
C LYS A 43 -20.69 -13.89 -2.30
N VAL A 44 -19.38 -14.08 -2.44
CA VAL A 44 -18.37 -13.38 -1.63
C VAL A 44 -18.37 -11.91 -2.01
N PRO A 45 -18.72 -11.00 -1.10
CA PRO A 45 -18.79 -9.58 -1.42
C PRO A 45 -17.39 -9.00 -1.66
N ALA A 46 -17.31 -8.00 -2.54
CA ALA A 46 -16.12 -7.19 -2.74
C ALA A 46 -16.29 -5.81 -2.10
N TYR A 47 -15.18 -5.27 -1.63
CA TYR A 47 -15.13 -3.98 -0.93
C TYR A 47 -14.03 -3.10 -1.52
N GLY A 48 -14.25 -1.78 -1.56
CA GLY A 48 -13.26 -0.80 -2.00
C GLY A 48 -12.22 -0.48 -0.93
N ALA A 49 -12.54 -0.74 0.33
CA ALA A 49 -11.62 -0.53 1.44
C ALA A 49 -11.86 -1.54 2.57
N ILE A 50 -10.82 -1.73 3.39
CA ILE A 50 -10.86 -2.55 4.61
C ILE A 50 -10.44 -1.66 5.76
N ARG A 51 -11.29 -1.55 6.79
CA ARG A 51 -10.98 -0.85 8.03
C ARG A 51 -10.47 -1.82 9.08
N TYR A 52 -9.39 -1.45 9.74
CA TYR A 52 -8.87 -2.03 10.98
C TYR A 52 -9.27 -1.10 12.14
N PRO A 53 -10.45 -1.28 12.73
CA PRO A 53 -10.93 -0.36 13.77
C PRO A 53 -10.13 -0.57 15.05
N GLN A 54 -9.78 0.52 15.73
CA GLN A 54 -9.01 0.46 16.98
C GLN A 54 -7.73 -0.39 16.85
N LEU A 55 -7.01 -0.23 15.75
CA LEU A 55 -5.70 -0.89 15.58
C LEU A 55 -4.78 -0.53 16.75
N TYR A 56 -4.83 0.73 17.18
CA TYR A 56 -4.36 1.19 18.47
C TYR A 56 -5.50 1.94 19.17
N ASP A 57 -5.42 2.14 20.46
CA ASP A 57 -6.41 2.90 21.21
C ASP A 57 -6.62 4.30 20.61
N GLY A 58 -7.83 4.54 20.11
CA GLY A 58 -8.21 5.76 19.42
C GLY A 58 -7.66 5.89 17.98
N ILE A 59 -7.07 4.85 17.38
CA ILE A 59 -6.50 4.90 16.03
C ILE A 59 -7.04 3.76 15.19
N ASP A 60 -7.67 4.08 14.09
CA ASP A 60 -8.07 3.13 13.05
C ASP A 60 -7.03 3.14 11.92
N MET A 61 -6.98 2.07 11.12
CA MET A 61 -6.27 2.05 9.84
C MET A 61 -7.25 1.68 8.73
N LEU A 62 -7.23 2.42 7.64
CA LEU A 62 -8.02 2.16 6.44
C LEU A 62 -7.09 1.74 5.32
N VAL A 63 -7.31 0.55 4.75
CA VAL A 63 -6.56 0.03 3.60
C VAL A 63 -7.47 0.05 2.39
N TYR A 64 -7.01 0.63 1.29
CA TYR A 64 -7.81 0.76 0.07
C TYR A 64 -6.94 0.70 -1.18
N SER A 65 -7.59 0.47 -2.32
CA SER A 65 -6.93 0.49 -3.63
C SER A 65 -7.14 1.84 -4.29
N GLN A 66 -6.06 2.42 -4.78
CA GLN A 66 -6.10 3.63 -5.59
C GLN A 66 -5.27 3.40 -6.86
N SER A 67 -5.94 3.40 -8.01
CA SER A 67 -5.31 3.02 -9.30
C SER A 67 -4.71 1.61 -9.21
N SER A 68 -3.42 1.44 -9.43
CA SER A 68 -2.70 0.16 -9.37
C SER A 68 -1.97 -0.08 -8.04
N SER A 69 -2.19 0.77 -7.03
CA SER A 69 -1.47 0.70 -5.75
C SER A 69 -2.42 0.42 -4.60
N VAL A 70 -1.92 -0.31 -3.60
CA VAL A 70 -2.57 -0.40 -2.29
C VAL A 70 -2.09 0.78 -1.45
N LYS A 71 -3.03 1.49 -0.85
CA LYS A 71 -2.79 2.58 0.08
C LYS A 71 -3.35 2.26 1.45
N TYR A 72 -2.84 2.93 2.45
CA TYR A 72 -3.39 2.86 3.79
C TYR A 72 -3.26 4.22 4.50
N ASP A 73 -4.26 4.55 5.29
CA ASP A 73 -4.30 5.76 6.11
C ASP A 73 -4.44 5.37 7.58
N TYR A 74 -3.70 6.03 8.46
CA TYR A 74 -4.01 6.02 9.88
C TYR A 74 -4.95 7.17 10.19
N ILE A 75 -6.03 6.86 10.89
CA ILE A 75 -7.06 7.81 11.32
C ILE A 75 -6.95 7.92 12.83
N VAL A 76 -6.31 8.99 13.28
CA VAL A 76 -6.07 9.27 14.70
C VAL A 76 -7.21 10.14 15.22
N LYS A 77 -8.04 9.59 16.09
CA LYS A 77 -9.21 10.28 16.66
C LYS A 77 -8.77 11.40 17.62
N PRO A 78 -9.62 12.41 17.84
CA PRO A 78 -9.34 13.46 18.82
C PRO A 78 -8.91 12.89 20.18
N GLY A 79 -7.84 13.43 20.74
CA GLY A 79 -7.25 12.97 22.00
C GLY A 79 -6.40 11.72 21.95
N ALA A 80 -6.38 10.96 20.86
CA ALA A 80 -5.52 9.80 20.69
C ALA A 80 -4.06 10.21 20.48
N ASP A 81 -3.15 9.28 20.76
CA ASP A 81 -1.71 9.51 20.66
C ASP A 81 -1.14 8.81 19.42
N ALA A 82 -0.84 9.59 18.39
CA ALA A 82 -0.25 9.08 17.14
C ALA A 82 1.13 8.43 17.31
N ASN A 83 1.85 8.72 18.41
CA ASN A 83 3.14 8.10 18.69
C ASN A 83 3.03 6.60 19.05
N LYS A 84 1.81 6.09 19.29
CA LYS A 84 1.56 4.65 19.48
C LYS A 84 1.75 3.86 18.18
N ILE A 85 1.69 4.50 17.02
CA ILE A 85 1.85 3.83 15.72
C ILE A 85 3.32 3.42 15.58
N LYS A 86 3.55 2.09 15.55
CA LYS A 86 4.87 1.50 15.37
C LYS A 86 4.76 0.32 14.41
N VAL A 87 5.53 0.36 13.34
CA VAL A 87 5.51 -0.64 12.27
C VAL A 87 6.88 -1.30 12.18
N LEU A 88 6.94 -2.59 12.50
CA LEU A 88 8.16 -3.39 12.41
C LEU A 88 8.22 -4.09 11.05
N TYR A 89 9.33 -3.95 10.36
CA TYR A 89 9.67 -4.66 9.14
C TYR A 89 10.69 -5.76 9.46
N ASP A 90 10.33 -7.01 9.24
CA ASP A 90 11.16 -8.17 9.53
C ASP A 90 11.41 -8.98 8.25
N GLY A 91 12.68 -9.27 7.97
CA GLY A 91 13.11 -10.03 6.80
C GLY A 91 13.51 -9.18 5.59
N LEU A 92 13.69 -7.87 5.72
CA LEU A 92 14.32 -7.02 4.70
C LEU A 92 15.85 -7.16 4.75
N ASP A 93 16.51 -7.02 3.59
CA ASP A 93 17.98 -6.95 3.54
C ASP A 93 18.51 -5.61 4.07
N ASN A 94 17.75 -4.52 3.84
CA ASN A 94 18.05 -3.20 4.39
C ASN A 94 16.79 -2.34 4.46
N ILE A 95 16.75 -1.43 5.43
CA ILE A 95 15.76 -0.39 5.60
C ILE A 95 16.47 0.92 5.98
N GLN A 96 16.16 2.02 5.29
CA GLN A 96 16.80 3.31 5.54
C GLN A 96 15.90 4.48 5.16
N LEU A 97 16.15 5.64 5.75
CA LEU A 97 15.54 6.90 5.36
C LEU A 97 16.46 7.66 4.39
N VAL A 98 15.94 8.02 3.22
CA VAL A 98 16.65 8.79 2.20
C VAL A 98 15.76 9.96 1.76
N GLU A 99 16.20 11.16 2.00
CA GLU A 99 15.45 12.40 1.67
C GLU A 99 14.02 12.41 2.25
N GLY A 100 13.83 11.79 3.44
CA GLY A 100 12.53 11.67 4.09
C GLY A 100 11.65 10.53 3.58
N ASN A 101 12.06 9.81 2.53
CA ASN A 101 11.41 8.59 2.05
C ASN A 101 11.98 7.37 2.77
N LEU A 102 11.16 6.33 2.91
CA LEU A 102 11.57 5.05 3.44
C LEU A 102 11.95 4.12 2.28
N GLU A 103 13.20 3.72 2.21
CA GLU A 103 13.70 2.74 1.24
C GLU A 103 13.77 1.36 1.88
N LEU A 104 13.09 0.39 1.28
CA LEU A 104 13.01 -1.01 1.69
C LEU A 104 13.73 -1.85 0.64
N THR A 105 14.85 -2.47 1.00
CA THR A 105 15.65 -3.29 0.08
C THR A 105 15.39 -4.77 0.34
N THR A 106 15.10 -5.50 -0.71
CA THR A 106 14.97 -6.95 -0.72
C THR A 106 16.05 -7.56 -1.61
N SER A 107 16.23 -8.86 -1.57
CA SER A 107 17.22 -9.58 -2.41
C SER A 107 16.91 -9.52 -3.92
N ILE A 108 15.76 -8.97 -4.32
CA ILE A 108 15.31 -8.91 -5.72
C ILE A 108 15.03 -7.50 -6.22
N ASN A 109 14.60 -6.57 -5.34
CA ASN A 109 14.28 -5.18 -5.72
C ASN A 109 14.37 -4.23 -4.54
N LYS A 110 14.18 -2.95 -4.83
CA LYS A 110 14.00 -1.89 -3.86
C LYS A 110 12.58 -1.33 -3.98
N MET A 111 11.92 -1.10 -2.84
CA MET A 111 10.65 -0.42 -2.74
C MET A 111 10.85 0.93 -2.04
N ILE A 112 10.05 1.91 -2.37
CA ILE A 112 10.11 3.24 -1.77
C ILE A 112 8.73 3.61 -1.25
N GLU A 113 8.65 3.89 0.04
CA GLU A 113 7.51 4.60 0.62
C GLU A 113 7.87 6.07 0.70
N LEU A 114 7.09 6.92 0.06
CA LEU A 114 7.32 8.35 0.05
C LEU A 114 7.11 8.93 1.45
N LYS A 115 7.73 10.05 1.74
CA LYS A 115 7.53 10.77 3.00
C LYS A 115 6.03 10.92 3.31
N PRO A 116 5.63 10.74 4.58
CA PRO A 116 4.21 10.71 4.93
C PRO A 116 3.59 12.09 4.77
N VAL A 117 2.36 12.11 4.28
CA VAL A 117 1.53 13.31 4.27
C VAL A 117 0.56 13.21 5.44
N ALA A 118 0.47 14.25 6.25
CA ALA A 118 -0.52 14.30 7.31
C ALA A 118 -1.35 15.59 7.23
N TYR A 119 -2.61 15.50 7.64
CA TYR A 119 -3.51 16.65 7.64
C TYR A 119 -4.68 16.48 8.61
N GLN A 120 -5.31 17.60 8.93
CA GLN A 120 -6.54 17.69 9.69
C GLN A 120 -7.61 18.45 8.90
N ILE A 121 -8.89 18.20 9.17
CA ILE A 121 -9.98 19.02 8.67
C ILE A 121 -10.46 19.90 9.82
N ILE A 122 -10.12 21.18 9.76
CA ILE A 122 -10.48 22.17 10.79
C ILE A 122 -11.47 23.16 10.19
N ASN A 123 -12.67 23.23 10.76
CA ASN A 123 -13.74 24.11 10.26
C ASN A 123 -14.02 23.94 8.75
N GLY A 124 -13.96 22.69 8.25
CA GLY A 124 -14.19 22.35 6.83
C GLY A 124 -12.99 22.61 5.91
N SER A 125 -11.88 23.12 6.43
CA SER A 125 -10.66 23.39 5.65
C SER A 125 -9.57 22.35 5.94
N LYS A 126 -8.88 21.88 4.89
CA LYS A 126 -7.73 20.99 5.03
C LYS A 126 -6.51 21.78 5.51
N VAL A 127 -5.99 21.42 6.67
CA VAL A 127 -4.77 21.98 7.27
C VAL A 127 -3.69 20.91 7.25
N ASN A 128 -2.61 21.17 6.52
CA ASN A 128 -1.48 20.23 6.45
C ASN A 128 -0.72 20.23 7.79
N VAL A 129 -0.30 19.04 8.21
CA VAL A 129 0.51 18.79 9.40
C VAL A 129 1.87 18.25 8.96
N LEU A 130 2.96 18.85 9.44
CA LEU A 130 4.29 18.32 9.17
C LEU A 130 4.44 16.96 9.86
N CYS A 131 4.70 15.94 9.07
CA CYS A 131 4.86 14.56 9.51
C CYS A 131 6.11 13.95 8.89
N GLU A 132 6.90 13.27 9.68
CA GLU A 132 8.15 12.65 9.25
C GLU A 132 8.24 11.22 9.78
N TYR A 133 8.90 10.34 9.03
CA TYR A 133 9.27 9.03 9.53
C TYR A 133 10.39 9.13 10.58
N LEU A 134 10.27 8.32 11.61
CA LEU A 134 11.36 7.97 12.51
C LEU A 134 11.68 6.49 12.31
N LEU A 135 12.95 6.18 12.09
CA LEU A 135 13.45 4.81 11.94
C LEU A 135 14.32 4.45 13.15
N ASP A 136 13.92 3.42 13.85
CA ASP A 136 14.70 2.79 14.92
C ASP A 136 14.94 1.32 14.56
N VAL A 137 16.16 1.00 14.13
CA VAL A 137 16.56 -0.28 13.54
C VAL A 137 15.64 -0.65 12.37
N ASN A 138 14.62 -1.47 12.60
CA ASN A 138 13.65 -1.92 11.59
C ASN A 138 12.20 -1.48 11.95
N THR A 139 12.05 -0.59 12.90
CA THR A 139 10.75 -0.09 13.36
C THR A 139 10.54 1.33 12.92
N ILE A 140 9.46 1.57 12.20
CA ILE A 140 9.01 2.89 11.78
C ILE A 140 7.98 3.43 12.76
N SER A 141 8.10 4.70 13.07
CA SER A 141 7.10 5.52 13.74
C SER A 141 7.02 6.90 13.08
N PHE A 142 6.16 7.76 13.59
CA PHE A 142 5.94 9.09 13.04
C PHE A 142 6.33 10.17 14.05
N SER A 143 6.86 11.30 13.56
CA SER A 143 7.06 12.51 14.33
C SER A 143 6.27 13.67 13.75
N PHE A 144 5.92 14.61 14.62
CA PHE A 144 5.14 15.80 14.27
C PHE A 144 5.87 17.03 14.81
N PRO A 145 6.93 17.53 14.13
CA PRO A 145 7.83 18.57 14.65
C PRO A 145 7.12 19.86 15.07
N ASN A 146 6.05 20.22 14.37
CA ASN A 146 5.26 21.42 14.65
C ASN A 146 3.99 21.15 15.48
N SER A 147 3.84 19.92 16.04
CA SER A 147 2.62 19.46 16.70
C SER A 147 1.38 19.54 15.77
N TYR A 148 0.22 19.18 16.27
CA TYR A 148 -1.08 19.30 15.61
C TYR A 148 -2.17 19.52 16.67
N ASP A 149 -3.35 19.98 16.27
CA ASP A 149 -4.45 20.19 17.21
C ASP A 149 -5.11 18.87 17.60
N LYS A 150 -4.95 18.46 18.86
CA LYS A 150 -5.50 17.20 19.39
C LYS A 150 -7.02 17.18 19.55
N ASN A 151 -7.70 18.29 19.31
CA ASN A 151 -9.15 18.35 19.32
C ASN A 151 -9.78 17.90 17.99
N TYR A 152 -8.99 17.76 16.93
CA TYR A 152 -9.43 17.31 15.61
C TYR A 152 -8.79 15.99 15.23
N GLU A 153 -9.47 15.26 14.36
CA GLU A 153 -8.93 14.04 13.77
C GLU A 153 -7.67 14.36 12.96
N LEU A 154 -6.65 13.50 13.07
CA LEU A 154 -5.46 13.57 12.25
C LEU A 154 -5.45 12.38 11.28
N ILE A 155 -5.32 12.66 10.00
CA ILE A 155 -5.10 11.65 8.96
C ILE A 155 -3.61 11.62 8.64
N ILE A 156 -3.01 10.42 8.66
CA ILE A 156 -1.65 10.18 8.22
C ILE A 156 -1.75 9.27 7.00
N ASP A 157 -1.37 9.77 5.83
CA ASP A 157 -1.35 9.07 4.53
C ASP A 157 0.11 8.82 4.13
N PRO A 158 0.68 7.65 4.46
CA PRO A 158 1.97 7.24 3.95
C PRO A 158 1.79 6.83 2.49
N ALA A 159 2.23 7.66 1.56
CA ALA A 159 2.11 7.35 0.14
C ALA A 159 3.06 6.20 -0.22
N THR A 160 2.52 4.99 -0.35
CA THR A 160 3.32 3.81 -0.67
C THR A 160 3.43 3.62 -2.18
N LEU A 161 4.63 3.69 -2.70
CA LEU A 161 4.97 3.19 -4.04
C LEU A 161 5.37 1.71 -3.90
N ILE A 162 4.40 0.79 -3.92
CA ILE A 162 4.65 -0.64 -3.67
C ILE A 162 5.44 -1.27 -4.81
N PHE A 163 5.27 -0.77 -6.03
CA PHE A 163 6.01 -1.23 -7.21
C PHE A 163 6.01 -0.16 -8.30
N ALA A 164 7.19 0.22 -8.76
CA ALA A 164 7.35 0.93 -10.01
C ALA A 164 8.36 0.19 -10.86
N SER A 165 7.98 -0.19 -12.07
CA SER A 165 8.87 -0.71 -13.09
C SER A 165 8.89 0.24 -14.26
N TYR A 166 10.09 0.56 -14.71
CA TYR A 166 10.30 1.29 -15.95
C TYR A 166 10.35 0.30 -17.09
N THR A 167 9.49 0.47 -18.10
CA THR A 167 9.42 -0.43 -19.24
C THR A 167 10.65 -0.35 -20.16
N GLY A 168 11.45 0.68 -20.01
CA GLY A 168 12.57 0.97 -20.91
C GLY A 168 12.14 1.52 -22.28
N SER A 169 10.86 1.85 -22.44
CA SER A 169 10.34 2.42 -23.67
C SER A 169 10.84 3.85 -23.87
N SER A 170 11.25 4.17 -25.09
CA SER A 170 11.50 5.54 -25.54
C SER A 170 10.30 6.16 -26.26
N ALA A 171 9.27 5.36 -26.54
CA ALA A 171 8.00 5.81 -27.09
C ALA A 171 7.00 6.14 -25.98
N ASP A 172 6.03 6.98 -26.27
CA ASP A 172 4.89 7.22 -25.41
C ASP A 172 4.06 5.94 -25.24
N ASN A 173 3.74 5.57 -24.02
CA ASN A 173 3.00 4.35 -23.73
C ASN A 173 2.06 4.52 -22.55
N TRP A 174 0.92 3.83 -22.61
CA TRP A 174 -0.10 3.84 -21.57
C TRP A 174 -0.32 2.42 -21.06
N GLY A 175 -0.04 2.19 -19.78
CA GLY A 175 -0.40 0.95 -19.09
C GLY A 175 -1.90 0.95 -18.76
N ASN A 176 -2.64 -0.05 -19.25
CA ASN A 176 -4.09 -0.17 -19.02
C ASN A 176 -4.41 -1.17 -17.91
N SER A 177 -3.60 -2.21 -17.76
CA SER A 177 -3.82 -3.27 -16.78
C SER A 177 -2.53 -4.00 -16.48
N ALA A 178 -2.43 -4.54 -15.28
CA ALA A 178 -1.38 -5.47 -14.90
C ALA A 178 -1.97 -6.56 -14.00
N THR A 179 -1.45 -7.77 -14.12
CA THR A 179 -1.79 -8.92 -13.29
C THR A 179 -0.57 -9.82 -13.11
N PHE A 180 -0.68 -10.81 -12.26
CA PHE A 180 0.38 -11.81 -12.05
C PHE A 180 -0.25 -13.19 -11.95
N ASP A 181 0.54 -14.21 -12.27
CA ASP A 181 0.15 -15.61 -12.10
C ASP A 181 0.62 -16.18 -10.75
N ASN A 182 0.26 -17.44 -10.50
CA ASN A 182 0.65 -18.14 -9.29
C ASN A 182 2.16 -18.45 -9.20
N GLU A 183 2.88 -18.28 -10.31
CA GLU A 183 4.34 -18.45 -10.39
C GLU A 183 5.08 -17.12 -10.17
N GLY A 184 4.33 -16.01 -10.08
CA GLY A 184 4.86 -14.67 -9.81
C GLY A 184 5.34 -13.94 -11.07
N PHE A 185 4.94 -14.37 -12.28
CA PHE A 185 5.16 -13.60 -13.50
C PHE A 185 4.16 -12.45 -13.56
N LEU A 186 4.67 -11.27 -13.91
CA LEU A 186 3.86 -10.08 -14.15
C LEU A 186 3.42 -10.03 -15.62
N TYR A 187 2.14 -9.82 -15.84
CA TYR A 187 1.55 -9.58 -17.15
C TYR A 187 1.02 -8.16 -17.19
N GLY A 188 1.54 -7.36 -18.12
CA GLY A 188 1.10 -6.00 -18.35
C GLY A 188 0.39 -5.90 -19.69
N ALA A 189 -0.70 -5.16 -19.76
CA ALA A 189 -1.38 -4.80 -21.00
C ALA A 189 -1.45 -3.28 -21.12
N GLY A 190 -1.16 -2.77 -22.31
CA GLY A 190 -1.15 -1.35 -22.58
C GLY A 190 -1.11 -1.04 -24.05
N MET A 191 -0.96 0.23 -24.38
CA MET A 191 -0.77 0.74 -25.74
C MET A 191 0.56 1.47 -25.81
N THR A 192 1.26 1.31 -26.92
CA THR A 192 2.42 2.15 -27.27
C THR A 192 2.08 2.94 -28.53
N PHE A 193 2.62 4.15 -28.65
CA PHE A 193 2.31 5.09 -29.73
C PHE A 193 3.51 5.30 -30.69
N GLY A 194 4.36 4.30 -30.82
CA GLY A 194 5.47 4.32 -31.75
C GLY A 194 6.51 3.26 -31.46
N ASP A 195 7.52 3.19 -32.32
CA ASP A 195 8.70 2.36 -32.13
C ASP A 195 9.47 2.81 -30.88
N GLY A 196 10.10 1.88 -30.18
CA GLY A 196 10.91 2.19 -28.99
C GLY A 196 10.41 1.51 -27.72
N TYR A 197 9.36 0.71 -27.81
CA TYR A 197 9.00 -0.23 -26.72
C TYR A 197 9.98 -1.41 -26.76
N PRO A 198 10.62 -1.79 -25.63
CA PRO A 198 11.56 -2.90 -25.64
C PRO A 198 10.86 -4.22 -25.96
N LEU A 199 11.41 -4.94 -26.90
CA LEU A 199 10.91 -6.24 -27.35
C LEU A 199 11.90 -7.34 -27.01
N THR A 200 11.39 -8.51 -26.68
CA THR A 200 12.20 -9.71 -26.48
C THR A 200 12.23 -10.57 -27.75
N ILE A 201 13.26 -11.40 -27.89
CA ILE A 201 13.33 -12.40 -28.98
C ILE A 201 12.09 -13.30 -28.88
N GLY A 202 11.35 -13.43 -29.98
CA GLY A 202 10.12 -14.22 -30.05
C GLY A 202 8.84 -13.43 -29.77
N ALA A 203 8.90 -12.10 -29.64
CA ALA A 203 7.71 -11.27 -29.62
C ALA A 203 6.85 -11.51 -30.87
N TYR A 204 5.52 -11.58 -30.71
CA TYR A 204 4.59 -11.84 -31.82
C TYR A 204 4.65 -10.74 -32.88
N GLN A 205 4.81 -9.49 -32.46
CA GLN A 205 4.99 -8.35 -33.35
C GLN A 205 6.23 -7.57 -32.91
N SER A 206 7.18 -7.39 -33.81
CA SER A 206 8.47 -6.74 -33.56
C SER A 206 8.64 -5.40 -34.27
N THR A 207 7.64 -4.99 -35.02
CA THR A 207 7.60 -3.71 -35.73
C THR A 207 6.25 -3.04 -35.54
N TRP A 208 6.26 -1.72 -35.50
CA TRP A 208 5.06 -0.91 -35.37
C TRP A 208 4.29 -0.84 -36.71
#